data_83718bed8656b585496cbecd9ff85f94
#
_entry.id   83718bed8656b585496cbecd9ff85f94
#
_cell.length_a   1.000
_cell.length_b   1.000
_cell.length_c   1.000
_cell.angle_alpha   90.00
_cell.angle_beta   90.00
_cell.angle_gamma   90.00
#
_symmetry.space_group_name_H-M   'P 1'
#
loop_
_entity.id
_entity.type
_entity.pdbx_description
1 polymer ?
#
loop_
_entity_poly.entity_id
_entity_poly.type
_entity_poly.pdbx_seq_one_letter_code
_entity_poly.pdbx_strand_id
1 'polypeptide(L)'
;GNIFSNVSATVGNDICTFPDYPADIRAPQGSLTGVSGFQVHIGAGQVYTPGDRCHVLVAMNPSALKTQIKFCKPQGLIITDSDSFEARDLEKAQFKTDNPFEELGIKQEVLEVPISSMCKESLKDSGLDNKSALRCKNMFALGLVCWLFNRNLAAAEKMLREKFAKKPEIAEANIKVLNDGFNYGANTHASVSTYKIESKAPKSKGLYTDINGNKATAYGLIAAAEKAGLELYLGSYPITPATDILHELAKHKSL
;
A
#
# COMPACT_ATOMS: atom_id res chain seq x y z
N GLY A 1 0.88 0.18 -0.75
CA GLY A 1 0.14 0.09 -2.01
C GLY A 1 1.06 0.34 -3.20
N ASN A 2 1.43 1.60 -3.48
CA ASN A 2 2.18 1.98 -4.69
C ASN A 2 3.46 1.18 -4.94
N ILE A 3 4.30 0.93 -3.92
CA ILE A 3 5.52 0.13 -4.10
C ILE A 3 5.16 -1.30 -4.52
N PHE A 4 4.17 -1.91 -3.90
CA PHE A 4 3.73 -3.27 -4.25
C PHE A 4 3.17 -3.36 -5.68
N SER A 5 2.41 -2.35 -6.11
CA SER A 5 1.93 -2.25 -7.49
C SER A 5 3.09 -2.20 -8.49
N ASN A 6 4.06 -1.31 -8.25
CA ASN A 6 5.24 -1.19 -9.10
C ASN A 6 6.08 -2.47 -9.15
N VAL A 7 6.31 -3.12 -7.99
CA VAL A 7 7.00 -4.41 -7.93
C VAL A 7 6.27 -5.47 -8.77
N SER A 8 4.94 -5.50 -8.68
CA SER A 8 4.13 -6.45 -9.47
C SER A 8 4.16 -6.13 -10.96
N ALA A 9 4.16 -4.86 -11.34
CA ALA A 9 4.30 -4.43 -12.73
C ALA A 9 5.66 -4.81 -13.31
N THR A 10 6.77 -4.68 -12.55
CA THR A 10 8.12 -5.06 -13.01
C THR A 10 8.26 -6.55 -13.28
N VAL A 11 7.49 -7.39 -12.61
CA VAL A 11 7.42 -8.85 -12.91
C VAL A 11 6.65 -9.14 -14.20
N GLY A 12 5.93 -8.14 -14.72
CA GLY A 12 5.16 -8.25 -15.96
C GLY A 12 3.69 -8.59 -15.75
N ASN A 13 3.19 -8.55 -14.54
CA ASN A 13 1.76 -8.64 -14.28
C ASN A 13 1.04 -7.37 -14.75
N ASP A 14 -0.22 -7.55 -15.16
CA ASP A 14 -1.11 -6.42 -15.32
C ASP A 14 -1.72 -6.04 -13.96
N ILE A 15 -1.91 -4.75 -13.74
CA ILE A 15 -2.37 -4.23 -12.46
C ILE A 15 -3.46 -3.18 -12.64
N CYS A 16 -4.40 -3.17 -11.69
CA CYS A 16 -5.33 -2.07 -11.51
C CYS A 16 -5.40 -1.73 -10.02
N THR A 17 -5.38 -0.44 -9.69
CA THR A 17 -5.36 0.01 -8.30
C THR A 17 -6.51 0.95 -8.00
N PHE A 18 -6.95 0.94 -6.75
CA PHE A 18 -7.94 1.87 -6.24
C PHE A 18 -7.50 2.40 -4.87
N PRO A 19 -6.99 3.64 -4.81
CA PRO A 19 -6.77 4.33 -3.56
C PRO A 19 -8.12 4.80 -3.01
N ASP A 20 -8.46 4.35 -1.79
CA ASP A 20 -9.65 4.75 -1.07
C ASP A 20 -9.24 5.69 0.06
N TYR A 21 -9.49 6.97 -0.14
CA TYR A 21 -9.22 8.00 0.86
C TYR A 21 -10.52 8.48 1.49
N PRO A 22 -10.54 8.77 2.81
CA PRO A 22 -11.71 9.34 3.44
C PRO A 22 -12.14 10.63 2.74
N ALA A 23 -13.42 10.73 2.40
CA ALA A 23 -13.99 11.95 1.81
C ALA A 23 -13.99 13.11 2.81
N ASP A 24 -14.12 12.82 4.10
CA ASP A 24 -14.15 13.81 5.16
C ASP A 24 -12.78 14.01 5.78
N ILE A 25 -12.34 15.27 5.84
CA ILE A 25 -11.08 15.66 6.49
C ILE A 25 -11.17 15.44 8.00
N ARG A 26 -12.38 15.54 8.56
CA ARG A 26 -12.68 15.26 9.97
C ARG A 26 -13.88 14.33 10.04
N ALA A 27 -13.70 13.18 10.67
CA ALA A 27 -14.81 12.28 10.95
C ALA A 27 -15.83 12.99 11.87
N PRO A 28 -17.14 12.89 11.58
CA PRO A 28 -18.16 13.36 12.49
C PRO A 28 -18.00 12.76 13.89
N GLN A 29 -18.37 13.50 14.92
CA GLN A 29 -18.29 13.02 16.29
C GLN A 29 -19.14 11.73 16.45
N GLY A 30 -18.55 10.69 17.02
CA GLY A 30 -19.20 9.39 17.19
C GLY A 30 -19.12 8.45 15.98
N SER A 31 -18.52 8.90 14.86
CA SER A 31 -18.20 8.01 13.74
C SER A 31 -16.80 7.41 13.88
N LEU A 32 -16.56 6.29 13.19
CA LEU A 32 -15.19 5.75 13.05
C LEU A 32 -14.33 6.78 12.33
N THR A 33 -13.11 7.00 12.84
CA THR A 33 -12.11 7.82 12.16
C THR A 33 -11.89 7.28 10.76
N GLY A 34 -11.77 8.18 9.77
CA GLY A 34 -11.59 7.80 8.38
C GLY A 34 -10.40 6.87 8.20
N VAL A 35 -10.64 5.75 7.56
CA VAL A 35 -9.63 4.74 7.24
C VAL A 35 -9.23 4.89 5.79
N SER A 36 -7.93 5.09 5.53
CA SER A 36 -7.40 5.05 4.18
C SER A 36 -7.16 3.62 3.75
N GLY A 37 -7.64 3.26 2.56
CA GLY A 37 -7.41 1.97 1.93
C GLY A 37 -6.60 2.09 0.65
N PHE A 38 -6.02 0.98 0.21
CA PHE A 38 -5.39 0.88 -1.09
C PHE A 38 -5.56 -0.53 -1.63
N GLN A 39 -6.40 -0.67 -2.63
CA GLN A 39 -6.67 -1.95 -3.27
C GLN A 39 -5.77 -2.14 -4.48
N VAL A 40 -5.22 -3.34 -4.63
CA VAL A 40 -4.40 -3.74 -5.77
C VAL A 40 -4.98 -5.03 -6.35
N HIS A 41 -5.38 -5.00 -7.60
CA HIS A 41 -5.74 -6.16 -8.39
C HIS A 41 -4.55 -6.51 -9.30
N ILE A 42 -4.06 -7.73 -9.17
CA ILE A 42 -2.93 -8.24 -9.95
C ILE A 42 -3.43 -9.40 -10.78
N GLY A 43 -3.22 -9.35 -12.09
CA GLY A 43 -3.62 -10.38 -13.03
C GLY A 43 -2.44 -11.02 -13.79
N ALA A 44 -2.58 -12.29 -14.11
CA ALA A 44 -1.71 -12.96 -15.08
C ALA A 44 -2.00 -12.47 -16.51
N GLY A 45 -3.26 -12.17 -16.79
CA GLY A 45 -3.75 -11.55 -18.02
C GLY A 45 -4.20 -10.11 -17.76
N GLN A 46 -4.93 -9.55 -18.73
CA GLN A 46 -5.39 -8.16 -18.68
C GLN A 46 -6.40 -7.91 -17.56
N VAL A 47 -6.18 -6.84 -16.81
CA VAL A 47 -7.00 -6.41 -15.66
C VAL A 47 -7.63 -5.07 -15.96
N TYR A 48 -8.95 -4.99 -15.89
CA TYR A 48 -9.70 -3.78 -16.24
C TYR A 48 -10.25 -3.02 -15.02
N THR A 49 -10.34 -3.69 -13.87
CA THR A 49 -10.93 -3.12 -12.66
C THR A 49 -10.12 -3.50 -11.42
N PRO A 50 -10.20 -2.72 -10.34
CA PRO A 50 -9.56 -3.09 -9.06
C PRO A 50 -10.22 -4.30 -8.38
N GLY A 51 -11.39 -4.76 -8.87
CA GLY A 51 -12.18 -5.86 -8.29
C GLY A 51 -12.95 -5.44 -7.05
N ASP A 52 -13.91 -6.29 -6.64
CA ASP A 52 -14.83 -6.00 -5.51
C ASP A 52 -14.32 -6.58 -4.18
N ARG A 53 -13.66 -7.73 -4.23
CA ARG A 53 -13.21 -8.44 -3.04
C ARG A 53 -11.75 -8.88 -3.17
N CYS A 54 -11.01 -8.70 -2.06
CA CYS A 54 -9.60 -9.10 -1.98
C CYS A 54 -9.43 -10.54 -1.45
N HIS A 55 -8.33 -11.16 -1.86
CA HIS A 55 -7.87 -12.44 -1.32
C HIS A 55 -7.04 -12.24 -0.04
N VAL A 56 -6.39 -11.09 0.08
CA VAL A 56 -5.58 -10.73 1.24
C VAL A 56 -5.98 -9.33 1.70
N LEU A 57 -6.34 -9.22 2.97
CA LEU A 57 -6.61 -7.94 3.64
C LEU A 57 -5.49 -7.67 4.65
N VAL A 58 -4.81 -6.55 4.52
CA VAL A 58 -3.84 -6.08 5.53
C VAL A 58 -4.49 -4.97 6.35
N ALA A 59 -4.82 -5.25 7.58
CA ALA A 59 -5.47 -4.33 8.51
C ALA A 59 -4.50 -3.92 9.62
N MET A 60 -3.93 -2.73 9.50
CA MET A 60 -2.90 -2.24 10.42
C MET A 60 -3.46 -1.71 11.75
N ASN A 61 -4.78 -1.73 11.95
CA ASN A 61 -5.47 -1.35 13.18
C ASN A 61 -6.92 -1.86 13.17
N PRO A 62 -7.62 -1.86 14.32
CA PRO A 62 -8.99 -2.35 14.45
C PRO A 62 -10.01 -1.60 13.58
N SER A 63 -9.86 -0.28 13.42
CA SER A 63 -10.76 0.51 12.56
C SER A 63 -10.67 0.08 11.09
N ALA A 64 -9.45 -0.21 10.60
CA ALA A 64 -9.24 -0.73 9.27
C ALA A 64 -9.86 -2.12 9.10
N LEU A 65 -9.70 -3.01 10.09
CA LEU A 65 -10.33 -4.33 10.08
C LEU A 65 -11.87 -4.19 9.99
N LYS A 66 -12.46 -3.41 10.89
CA LYS A 66 -13.93 -3.24 10.99
C LYS A 66 -14.55 -2.68 9.70
N THR A 67 -13.89 -1.72 9.07
CA THR A 67 -14.41 -1.08 7.85
C THR A 67 -14.18 -1.89 6.59
N GLN A 68 -13.08 -2.65 6.52
CA GLN A 68 -12.64 -3.30 5.27
C GLN A 68 -12.93 -4.81 5.21
N ILE A 69 -13.27 -5.45 6.33
CA ILE A 69 -13.53 -6.91 6.36
C ILE A 69 -14.60 -7.36 5.35
N LYS A 70 -15.61 -6.54 5.11
CA LYS A 70 -16.69 -6.80 4.13
C LYS A 70 -16.18 -7.02 2.70
N PHE A 71 -15.00 -6.52 2.38
CA PHE A 71 -14.36 -6.69 1.08
C PHE A 71 -13.39 -7.89 1.04
N CYS A 72 -13.17 -8.59 2.15
CA CYS A 72 -12.36 -9.80 2.14
C CYS A 72 -13.20 -11.02 1.69
N LYS A 73 -12.62 -11.87 0.84
CA LYS A 73 -13.27 -13.12 0.42
C LYS A 73 -13.43 -14.07 1.61
N PRO A 74 -14.43 -14.97 1.60
CA PRO A 74 -14.61 -15.95 2.68
C PRO A 74 -13.40 -16.86 2.92
N GLN A 75 -12.63 -17.17 1.87
CA GLN A 75 -11.37 -17.95 1.94
C GLN A 75 -10.13 -17.04 1.88
N GLY A 76 -10.30 -15.75 2.18
CA GLY A 76 -9.19 -14.79 2.18
C GLY A 76 -8.33 -14.92 3.42
N LEU A 77 -7.15 -14.33 3.35
CA LEU A 77 -6.21 -14.18 4.47
C LEU A 77 -6.32 -12.75 5.01
N ILE A 78 -6.38 -12.62 6.32
CA ILE A 78 -6.31 -11.32 7.01
C ILE A 78 -4.97 -11.23 7.72
N ILE A 79 -4.22 -10.17 7.49
CA ILE A 79 -2.96 -9.88 8.19
C ILE A 79 -3.20 -8.66 9.07
N THR A 80 -2.89 -8.78 10.37
CA THR A 80 -3.04 -7.68 11.34
C THR A 80 -1.72 -7.35 12.02
N ASP A 81 -1.56 -6.09 12.42
CA ASP A 81 -0.50 -5.67 13.35
C ASP A 81 -1.00 -5.88 14.79
N SER A 82 -0.69 -7.02 15.41
CA SER A 82 -1.17 -7.38 16.74
C SER A 82 -0.85 -6.32 17.81
N ASP A 83 0.25 -5.59 17.68
CA ASP A 83 0.64 -4.51 18.59
C ASP A 83 -0.32 -3.29 18.51
N SER A 84 -1.16 -3.22 17.51
CA SER A 84 -2.13 -2.13 17.30
C SER A 84 -3.56 -2.55 17.64
N PHE A 85 -3.76 -3.70 18.30
CA PHE A 85 -5.07 -4.23 18.72
C PHE A 85 -5.23 -4.27 20.25
N GLU A 86 -4.64 -3.30 20.94
CA GLU A 86 -4.81 -3.13 22.38
C GLU A 86 -6.21 -2.59 22.72
N ALA A 87 -6.66 -2.79 23.98
CA ALA A 87 -7.98 -2.38 24.46
C ALA A 87 -8.36 -0.94 24.08
N ARG A 88 -7.42 0.01 24.21
CA ARG A 88 -7.62 1.40 23.82
C ARG A 88 -7.91 1.58 22.33
N ASP A 89 -7.30 0.78 21.48
CA ASP A 89 -7.49 0.88 20.02
C ASP A 89 -8.78 0.19 19.57
N LEU A 90 -9.17 -0.88 20.27
CA LEU A 90 -10.47 -1.53 20.12
C LEU A 90 -11.61 -0.58 20.52
N GLU A 91 -11.47 0.11 21.66
CA GLU A 91 -12.44 1.12 22.11
C GLU A 91 -12.61 2.25 21.09
N LYS A 92 -11.51 2.82 20.57
CA LYS A 92 -11.55 3.84 19.50
C LYS A 92 -12.23 3.34 18.24
N ALA A 93 -12.07 2.07 17.91
CA ALA A 93 -12.74 1.41 16.79
C ALA A 93 -14.18 0.98 17.12
N GLN A 94 -14.69 1.33 18.32
CA GLN A 94 -16.03 1.03 18.78
C GLN A 94 -16.33 -0.49 18.81
N PHE A 95 -15.36 -1.30 19.20
CA PHE A 95 -15.58 -2.69 19.53
C PHE A 95 -16.16 -2.79 20.95
N LYS A 96 -17.03 -3.76 21.16
CA LYS A 96 -17.72 -4.01 22.44
C LYS A 96 -17.02 -5.10 23.25
N THR A 97 -16.19 -5.90 22.60
CA THR A 97 -15.47 -7.02 23.20
C THR A 97 -13.97 -6.89 22.96
N ASP A 98 -13.18 -7.63 23.73
CA ASP A 98 -11.72 -7.69 23.56
C ASP A 98 -11.31 -8.61 22.40
N ASN A 99 -12.27 -9.36 21.82
CA ASN A 99 -12.03 -10.19 20.65
C ASN A 99 -12.74 -9.63 19.41
N PRO A 100 -12.06 -8.78 18.63
CA PRO A 100 -12.64 -8.15 17.44
C PRO A 100 -12.97 -9.14 16.33
N PHE A 101 -12.28 -10.27 16.28
CA PHE A 101 -12.49 -11.30 15.26
C PHE A 101 -13.80 -12.05 15.50
N GLU A 102 -14.10 -12.37 16.75
CA GLU A 102 -15.36 -13.01 17.14
C GLU A 102 -16.53 -12.04 16.98
N GLU A 103 -16.39 -10.77 17.41
CA GLU A 103 -17.44 -9.76 17.27
C GLU A 103 -17.83 -9.53 15.81
N LEU A 104 -16.86 -9.59 14.88
CA LEU A 104 -17.10 -9.46 13.45
C LEU A 104 -17.51 -10.77 12.76
N GLY A 105 -17.56 -11.89 13.49
CA GLY A 105 -17.88 -13.21 12.93
C GLY A 105 -16.88 -13.65 11.86
N ILE A 106 -15.61 -13.30 12.01
CA ILE A 106 -14.54 -13.61 11.05
C ILE A 106 -14.32 -15.12 10.99
N LYS A 107 -14.41 -15.68 9.78
CA LYS A 107 -14.15 -17.09 9.47
C LYS A 107 -12.90 -17.29 8.62
N GLN A 108 -12.33 -16.20 8.14
CA GLN A 108 -11.10 -16.16 7.37
C GLN A 108 -9.91 -16.54 8.26
N GLU A 109 -8.84 -17.04 7.64
CA GLU A 109 -7.55 -17.18 8.31
C GLU A 109 -7.05 -15.80 8.74
N VAL A 110 -6.65 -15.68 10.01
CA VAL A 110 -6.07 -14.44 10.56
C VAL A 110 -4.63 -14.70 10.95
N LEU A 111 -3.73 -13.93 10.33
CA LEU A 111 -2.32 -13.88 10.64
C LEU A 111 -2.04 -12.65 11.50
N GLU A 112 -1.92 -12.87 12.81
CA GLU A 112 -1.56 -11.84 13.77
C GLU A 112 -0.03 -11.71 13.84
N VAL A 113 0.50 -10.56 13.45
CA VAL A 113 1.94 -10.29 13.40
C VAL A 113 2.27 -9.07 14.24
N PRO A 114 3.23 -9.12 15.18
CA PRO A 114 3.62 -7.96 16.00
C PRO A 114 4.49 -6.98 15.17
N ILE A 115 3.90 -6.42 14.12
CA ILE A 115 4.60 -5.61 13.10
C ILE A 115 5.32 -4.40 13.71
N SER A 116 4.66 -3.73 14.65
CA SER A 116 5.24 -2.54 15.30
C SER A 116 6.43 -2.89 16.19
N SER A 117 6.35 -3.98 16.95
CA SER A 117 7.45 -4.50 17.78
C SER A 117 8.61 -5.00 16.94
N MET A 118 8.33 -5.78 15.91
CA MET A 118 9.34 -6.27 14.97
C MET A 118 10.05 -5.12 14.24
N CYS A 119 9.32 -4.08 13.86
CA CYS A 119 9.92 -2.89 13.25
C CYS A 119 10.89 -2.17 14.21
N LYS A 120 10.52 -2.03 15.49
CA LYS A 120 11.41 -1.45 16.50
C LYS A 120 12.65 -2.31 16.71
N GLU A 121 12.49 -3.63 16.83
CA GLU A 121 13.62 -4.56 16.99
C GLU A 121 14.55 -4.50 15.78
N SER A 122 14.01 -4.47 14.55
CA SER A 122 14.80 -4.30 13.33
C SER A 122 15.72 -3.08 13.37
N LEU A 123 15.29 -1.99 13.99
CA LEU A 123 15.97 -0.71 13.96
C LEU A 123 16.59 -0.30 15.30
N LYS A 124 16.67 -1.18 16.28
CA LYS A 124 17.22 -0.86 17.63
C LYS A 124 18.64 -0.29 17.59
N ASP A 125 19.47 -0.78 16.67
CA ASP A 125 20.88 -0.37 16.53
C ASP A 125 21.09 0.69 15.42
N SER A 126 19.99 1.24 14.85
CA SER A 126 20.07 2.19 13.73
C SER A 126 20.34 3.64 14.15
N GLY A 127 20.31 3.94 15.44
CA GLY A 127 20.41 5.30 15.96
C GLY A 127 19.13 6.15 15.75
N LEU A 128 18.07 5.58 15.17
CA LEU A 128 16.79 6.25 15.02
C LEU A 128 15.99 6.23 16.33
N ASP A 129 15.31 7.34 16.62
CA ASP A 129 14.37 7.38 17.72
C ASP A 129 13.14 6.48 17.45
N ASN A 130 12.44 6.06 18.51
CA ASN A 130 11.28 5.16 18.41
C ASN A 130 10.19 5.65 17.46
N LYS A 131 9.97 6.97 17.40
CA LYS A 131 8.95 7.57 16.53
C LYS A 131 9.35 7.48 15.06
N SER A 132 10.62 7.71 14.76
CA SER A 132 11.17 7.58 13.40
C SER A 132 11.23 6.12 12.96
N ALA A 133 11.62 5.20 13.86
CA ALA A 133 11.59 3.77 13.60
C ALA A 133 10.17 3.28 13.25
N LEU A 134 9.15 3.66 14.03
CA LEU A 134 7.75 3.26 13.76
C LEU A 134 7.18 3.79 12.45
N ARG A 135 7.75 4.84 11.86
CA ARG A 135 7.36 5.29 10.52
C ARG A 135 7.71 4.28 9.42
N CYS A 136 8.66 3.37 9.71
CA CYS A 136 9.07 2.32 8.78
C CYS A 136 8.16 1.07 8.85
N LYS A 137 7.24 0.96 9.80
CA LYS A 137 6.45 -0.28 10.03
C LYS A 137 5.69 -0.78 8.80
N ASN A 138 5.25 0.14 7.93
CA ASN A 138 4.58 -0.23 6.70
C ASN A 138 5.50 -1.00 5.73
N MET A 139 6.83 -0.87 5.89
CA MET A 139 7.77 -1.64 5.08
C MET A 139 7.87 -3.08 5.56
N PHE A 140 7.70 -3.33 6.86
CA PHE A 140 7.60 -4.69 7.37
C PHE A 140 6.37 -5.42 6.75
N ALA A 141 5.20 -4.78 6.83
CA ALA A 141 3.99 -5.32 6.20
C ALA A 141 4.18 -5.53 4.69
N LEU A 142 4.85 -4.59 3.99
CA LEU A 142 5.16 -4.73 2.58
C LEU A 142 6.08 -5.93 2.30
N GLY A 143 7.11 -6.13 3.11
CA GLY A 143 8.02 -7.28 3.01
C GLY A 143 7.27 -8.61 3.15
N LEU A 144 6.42 -8.72 4.17
CA LEU A 144 5.58 -9.89 4.40
C LEU A 144 4.64 -10.16 3.19
N VAL A 145 4.00 -9.11 2.66
CA VAL A 145 3.15 -9.23 1.46
C VAL A 145 3.98 -9.62 0.23
N CYS A 146 5.18 -9.08 0.06
CA CYS A 146 6.08 -9.48 -1.03
C CYS A 146 6.45 -10.97 -0.94
N TRP A 147 6.75 -11.47 0.25
CA TRP A 147 6.96 -12.91 0.47
C TRP A 147 5.71 -13.72 0.10
N LEU A 148 4.55 -13.32 0.62
CA LEU A 148 3.27 -14.02 0.38
C LEU A 148 2.93 -14.13 -1.12
N PHE A 149 3.29 -13.11 -1.91
CA PHE A 149 3.05 -13.08 -3.35
C PHE A 149 4.27 -13.44 -4.20
N ASN A 150 5.32 -14.02 -3.61
CA ASN A 150 6.56 -14.41 -4.30
C ASN A 150 7.18 -13.25 -5.12
N ARG A 151 7.28 -12.06 -4.51
CA ARG A 151 7.85 -10.88 -5.16
C ARG A 151 9.28 -10.65 -4.74
N ASN A 152 10.18 -10.43 -5.70
CA ASN A 152 11.55 -10.03 -5.43
C ASN A 152 11.59 -8.59 -4.89
N LEU A 153 12.42 -8.34 -3.89
CA LEU A 153 12.51 -7.04 -3.22
C LEU A 153 13.35 -6.01 -3.97
N ALA A 154 14.18 -6.41 -4.94
CA ALA A 154 15.15 -5.53 -5.61
C ALA A 154 14.51 -4.25 -6.19
N ALA A 155 13.31 -4.37 -6.80
CA ALA A 155 12.59 -3.23 -7.33
C ALA A 155 12.10 -2.28 -6.22
N ALA A 156 11.62 -2.84 -5.10
CA ALA A 156 11.20 -2.05 -3.94
C ALA A 156 12.37 -1.33 -3.29
N GLU A 157 13.50 -2.00 -3.13
CA GLU A 157 14.73 -1.42 -2.58
C GLU A 157 15.25 -0.26 -3.44
N LYS A 158 15.28 -0.45 -4.77
CA LYS A 158 15.65 0.60 -5.72
C LYS A 158 14.75 1.83 -5.55
N MET A 159 13.43 1.63 -5.52
CA MET A 159 12.47 2.72 -5.33
C MET A 159 12.66 3.45 -4.00
N LEU A 160 13.00 2.72 -2.92
CA LEU A 160 13.25 3.33 -1.62
C LEU A 160 14.51 4.18 -1.64
N ARG A 161 15.61 3.70 -2.26
CA ARG A 161 16.84 4.49 -2.43
C ARG A 161 16.61 5.75 -3.27
N GLU A 162 15.86 5.64 -4.35
CA GLU A 162 15.49 6.80 -5.18
C GLU A 162 14.63 7.81 -4.41
N LYS A 163 13.59 7.32 -3.72
CA LYS A 163 12.67 8.17 -2.95
C LYS A 163 13.36 8.91 -1.81
N PHE A 164 14.30 8.28 -1.14
CA PHE A 164 15.03 8.84 -0.01
C PHE A 164 16.49 9.21 -0.35
N ALA A 165 16.79 9.51 -1.62
CA ALA A 165 18.14 9.85 -2.08
C ALA A 165 18.82 10.96 -1.26
N LYS A 166 18.05 11.91 -0.71
CA LYS A 166 18.54 13.00 0.16
C LYS A 166 18.78 12.57 1.61
N LYS A 167 18.35 11.37 2.01
CA LYS A 167 18.43 10.82 3.38
C LYS A 167 18.70 9.32 3.30
N PRO A 168 19.92 8.92 2.92
CA PRO A 168 20.26 7.52 2.70
C PRO A 168 20.08 6.64 3.94
N GLU A 169 20.28 7.19 5.14
CA GLU A 169 20.04 6.49 6.41
C GLU A 169 18.56 6.06 6.56
N ILE A 170 17.63 6.89 6.11
CA ILE A 170 16.19 6.56 6.11
C ILE A 170 15.88 5.52 5.03
N ALA A 171 16.54 5.59 3.87
CA ALA A 171 16.41 4.58 2.83
C ALA A 171 16.80 3.20 3.34
N GLU A 172 18.01 3.08 3.93
CA GLU A 172 18.53 1.80 4.43
C GLU A 172 17.71 1.27 5.63
N ALA A 173 17.22 2.14 6.52
CA ALA A 173 16.30 1.74 7.59
C ALA A 173 15.02 1.11 7.02
N ASN A 174 14.40 1.74 6.02
CA ASN A 174 13.20 1.20 5.36
C ASN A 174 13.50 -0.12 4.63
N ILE A 175 14.65 -0.24 3.98
CA ILE A 175 15.08 -1.46 3.28
C ILE A 175 15.32 -2.59 4.27
N LYS A 176 15.99 -2.30 5.40
CA LYS A 176 16.19 -3.30 6.45
C LYS A 176 14.86 -3.86 6.96
N VAL A 177 13.92 -2.98 7.32
CA VAL A 177 12.59 -3.38 7.79
C VAL A 177 11.81 -4.15 6.73
N LEU A 178 11.93 -3.78 5.46
CA LEU A 178 11.33 -4.50 4.33
C LEU A 178 11.85 -5.94 4.24
N ASN A 179 13.18 -6.13 4.31
CA ASN A 179 13.82 -7.44 4.28
C ASN A 179 13.44 -8.28 5.51
N ASP A 180 13.39 -7.66 6.69
CA ASP A 180 13.02 -8.35 7.92
C ASP A 180 11.55 -8.84 7.86
N GLY A 181 10.64 -8.06 7.28
CA GLY A 181 9.25 -8.49 7.05
C GLY A 181 9.14 -9.66 6.05
N PHE A 182 9.94 -9.65 5.00
CA PHE A 182 10.01 -10.76 4.04
C PHE A 182 10.54 -12.03 4.71
N ASN A 183 11.65 -11.91 5.45
CA ASN A 183 12.27 -13.02 6.16
C ASN A 183 11.38 -13.56 7.28
N TYR A 184 10.62 -12.70 7.95
CA TYR A 184 9.61 -13.14 8.92
C TYR A 184 8.63 -14.11 8.29
N GLY A 185 8.04 -13.77 7.15
CA GLY A 185 7.14 -14.65 6.43
C GLY A 185 7.77 -15.99 6.05
N ALA A 186 9.00 -15.95 5.54
CA ALA A 186 9.75 -17.14 5.12
C ALA A 186 10.12 -18.06 6.29
N ASN A 187 10.56 -17.49 7.40
CA ASN A 187 11.09 -18.25 8.54
C ASN A 187 9.99 -18.80 9.46
N THR A 188 8.87 -18.09 9.57
CA THR A 188 7.76 -18.50 10.43
C THR A 188 6.71 -19.34 9.71
N HIS A 189 6.86 -19.54 8.39
CA HIS A 189 5.82 -20.14 7.57
C HIS A 189 4.45 -19.52 7.85
N ALA A 190 4.44 -18.17 7.84
CA ALA A 190 3.34 -17.34 8.31
C ALA A 190 1.99 -17.59 7.62
N SER A 191 1.98 -18.29 6.49
CA SER A 191 0.76 -18.77 5.82
C SER A 191 1.01 -20.18 5.28
N VAL A 192 -0.05 -20.99 5.23
CA VAL A 192 -0.04 -22.36 4.70
C VAL A 192 0.32 -22.36 3.21
N SER A 193 0.00 -21.29 2.48
CA SER A 193 0.27 -21.18 1.05
C SER A 193 0.67 -19.76 0.66
N THR A 194 1.45 -19.65 -0.40
CA THR A 194 1.82 -18.39 -1.04
C THR A 194 1.11 -18.25 -2.39
N TYR A 195 0.93 -17.01 -2.84
CA TYR A 195 0.31 -16.72 -4.13
C TYR A 195 1.39 -16.62 -5.21
N LYS A 196 1.23 -17.42 -6.28
CA LYS A 196 2.06 -17.32 -7.49
C LYS A 196 1.19 -16.82 -8.64
N ILE A 197 1.44 -15.60 -9.10
CA ILE A 197 0.75 -15.00 -10.23
C ILE A 197 1.74 -14.89 -11.37
N GLU A 198 1.58 -15.75 -12.38
CA GLU A 198 2.42 -15.76 -13.58
C GLU A 198 2.09 -14.56 -14.47
N SER A 199 3.08 -14.06 -15.21
CA SER A 199 2.84 -13.08 -16.26
C SER A 199 2.54 -13.82 -17.56
N LYS A 200 1.29 -13.85 -17.97
CA LYS A 200 0.80 -14.48 -19.19
C LYS A 200 0.26 -13.51 -20.23
N ALA A 201 0.16 -12.22 -19.88
CA ALA A 201 -0.35 -11.23 -20.81
C ALA A 201 0.62 -11.08 -22.00
N PRO A 202 0.16 -11.31 -23.25
CA PRO A 202 0.97 -11.03 -24.42
C PRO A 202 1.23 -9.52 -24.48
N LYS A 203 2.49 -9.13 -24.39
CA LYS A 203 2.89 -7.73 -24.53
C LYS A 203 3.59 -7.56 -25.87
N SER A 204 3.14 -6.58 -26.66
CA SER A 204 3.89 -6.14 -27.82
C SER A 204 5.25 -5.61 -27.36
N LYS A 205 6.26 -5.69 -28.24
CA LYS A 205 7.57 -5.09 -27.92
C LYS A 205 7.43 -3.59 -27.68
N GLY A 206 8.02 -3.07 -26.60
CA GLY A 206 7.96 -1.68 -26.27
C GLY A 206 8.41 -1.37 -24.85
N LEU A 207 8.48 -0.10 -24.54
CA LEU A 207 8.69 0.41 -23.18
C LEU A 207 7.33 0.59 -22.50
N TYR A 208 7.17 -0.03 -21.36
CA TYR A 208 5.96 0.08 -20.55
C TYR A 208 6.28 0.79 -19.22
N THR A 209 5.33 1.52 -18.71
CA THR A 209 5.42 2.16 -17.39
C THR A 209 4.11 2.00 -16.64
N ASP A 210 4.22 1.91 -15.32
CA ASP A 210 3.08 2.03 -14.43
C ASP A 210 2.72 3.51 -14.30
N ILE A 211 1.46 3.85 -14.57
CA ILE A 211 0.97 5.22 -14.55
C ILE A 211 -0.37 5.30 -13.83
N ASN A 212 -0.53 6.28 -12.95
CA ASN A 212 -1.82 6.58 -12.34
C ASN A 212 -2.60 7.64 -13.14
N GLY A 213 -3.91 7.74 -12.87
CA GLY A 213 -4.81 8.65 -13.58
C GLY A 213 -4.39 10.12 -13.51
N ASN A 214 -3.94 10.59 -12.33
CA ASN A 214 -3.50 11.99 -12.16
C ASN A 214 -2.29 12.33 -13.03
N LYS A 215 -1.32 11.43 -13.09
CA LYS A 215 -0.13 11.59 -13.95
C LYS A 215 -0.50 11.52 -15.44
N ALA A 216 -1.37 10.58 -15.81
CA ALA A 216 -1.88 10.49 -17.17
C ALA A 216 -2.64 11.74 -17.57
N THR A 217 -3.46 12.31 -16.67
CA THR A 217 -4.17 13.58 -16.91
C THR A 217 -3.19 14.73 -17.11
N ALA A 218 -2.16 14.86 -16.26
CA ALA A 218 -1.15 15.90 -16.40
C ALA A 218 -0.45 15.83 -17.77
N TYR A 219 -0.02 14.63 -18.18
CA TYR A 219 0.61 14.45 -19.50
C TYR A 219 -0.34 14.71 -20.66
N GLY A 220 -1.61 14.32 -20.52
CA GLY A 220 -2.65 14.61 -21.51
C GLY A 220 -2.88 16.11 -21.70
N LEU A 221 -2.88 16.89 -20.61
CA LEU A 221 -3.01 18.35 -20.64
C LEU A 221 -1.82 19.02 -21.34
N ILE A 222 -0.58 18.59 -21.03
CA ILE A 222 0.63 19.09 -21.70
C ILE A 222 0.55 18.79 -23.21
N ALA A 223 0.29 17.55 -23.57
CA ALA A 223 0.22 17.14 -24.98
C ALA A 223 -0.91 17.87 -25.76
N ALA A 224 -2.04 18.13 -25.10
CA ALA A 224 -3.14 18.90 -25.71
C ALA A 224 -2.76 20.36 -25.95
N ALA A 225 -2.11 21.00 -24.99
CA ALA A 225 -1.64 22.38 -25.11
C ALA A 225 -0.60 22.53 -26.24
N GLU A 226 0.40 21.63 -26.27
CA GLU A 226 1.41 21.61 -27.35
C GLU A 226 0.77 21.43 -28.74
N LYS A 227 -0.14 20.45 -28.89
CA LYS A 227 -0.84 20.22 -30.16
C LYS A 227 -1.69 21.39 -30.58
N ALA A 228 -2.28 22.11 -29.65
CA ALA A 228 -3.11 23.29 -29.95
C ALA A 228 -2.29 24.57 -30.18
N GLY A 229 -0.99 24.58 -29.86
CA GLY A 229 -0.15 25.76 -29.86
C GLY A 229 -0.59 26.81 -28.83
N LEU A 230 -1.12 26.36 -27.70
CA LEU A 230 -1.64 27.22 -26.64
C LEU A 230 -0.81 27.06 -25.35
N GLU A 231 -0.74 28.16 -24.60
CA GLU A 231 -0.17 28.10 -23.22
C GLU A 231 -1.08 27.34 -22.30
N LEU A 232 -0.47 26.54 -21.37
CA LEU A 232 -1.20 25.77 -20.38
C LEU A 232 -1.27 26.53 -19.06
N TYR A 233 -2.49 26.84 -18.63
CA TYR A 233 -2.78 27.37 -17.29
C TYR A 233 -3.60 26.38 -16.47
N LEU A 234 -3.18 26.10 -15.24
CA LEU A 234 -3.92 25.26 -14.29
C LEU A 234 -4.34 26.06 -13.07
N GLY A 235 -5.63 26.31 -12.91
CA GLY A 235 -6.25 26.70 -11.66
C GLY A 235 -6.81 25.47 -10.94
N SER A 236 -6.35 25.19 -9.72
CA SER A 236 -6.75 23.99 -8.97
C SER A 236 -7.00 24.29 -7.51
N TYR A 237 -7.95 23.59 -6.93
CA TYR A 237 -8.19 23.57 -5.49
C TYR A 237 -7.32 22.50 -4.83
N PRO A 238 -6.64 22.80 -3.69
CA PRO A 238 -5.76 21.85 -3.02
C PRO A 238 -6.59 20.78 -2.27
N ILE A 239 -6.90 19.69 -2.96
CA ILE A 239 -7.63 18.54 -2.43
C ILE A 239 -6.95 17.23 -2.83
N THR A 240 -6.74 16.34 -1.86
CA THR A 240 -6.23 15.00 -2.11
C THR A 240 -7.33 14.13 -2.73
N PRO A 241 -7.06 13.35 -3.81
CA PRO A 241 -5.75 13.17 -4.46
C PRO A 241 -5.52 14.10 -5.67
N ALA A 242 -6.44 15.01 -6.04
CA ALA A 242 -6.39 15.81 -7.27
C ALA A 242 -5.17 16.75 -7.34
N THR A 243 -4.65 17.19 -6.19
CA THR A 243 -3.44 18.04 -6.11
C THR A 243 -2.21 17.40 -6.77
N ASP A 244 -2.17 16.08 -6.91
CA ASP A 244 -1.07 15.40 -7.59
C ASP A 244 -0.96 15.78 -9.07
N ILE A 245 -2.06 16.19 -9.73
CA ILE A 245 -2.05 16.72 -11.10
C ILE A 245 -1.22 18.01 -11.15
N LEU A 246 -1.48 18.93 -10.20
CA LEU A 246 -0.72 20.18 -10.07
C LEU A 246 0.76 19.91 -9.83
N HIS A 247 1.08 18.99 -8.90
CA HIS A 247 2.46 18.63 -8.58
C HIS A 247 3.18 18.01 -9.77
N GLU A 248 2.49 17.21 -10.58
CA GLU A 248 3.10 16.62 -11.79
C GLU A 248 3.33 17.68 -12.86
N LEU A 249 2.36 18.54 -13.14
CA LEU A 249 2.54 19.65 -14.10
C LEU A 249 3.66 20.58 -13.67
N ALA A 250 3.79 20.86 -12.38
CA ALA A 250 4.86 21.72 -11.86
C ALA A 250 6.28 21.20 -12.11
N LYS A 251 6.46 19.90 -12.38
CA LYS A 251 7.76 19.34 -12.78
C LYS A 251 8.15 19.66 -14.23
N HIS A 252 7.19 20.05 -15.04
CA HIS A 252 7.32 20.29 -16.49
C HIS A 252 7.16 21.75 -16.86
N LYS A 253 7.51 22.68 -15.98
CA LYS A 253 7.36 24.14 -16.20
C LYS A 253 8.23 24.71 -17.34
N SER A 254 9.16 23.94 -17.84
CA SER A 254 10.06 24.34 -18.94
C SER A 254 9.57 23.90 -20.31
N LEU A 255 8.41 23.26 -20.38
CA LEU A 255 7.78 22.86 -21.63
C LEU A 255 6.77 23.95 -22.09
#